data_02f9dff75ce3a670dcbbdc6343574a2c
#
_entry.id   02f9dff75ce3a670dcbbdc6343574a2c
#
_cell.length_a   1.000
_cell.length_b   1.000
_cell.length_c   1.000
_cell.angle_alpha   90.00
_cell.angle_beta   90.00
_cell.angle_gamma   90.00
#
_symmetry.space_group_name_H-M   'P 1'
#
loop_
_entity.id
_entity.type
_entity.pdbx_description
1 polymer ?
#
loop_
_entity_poly.entity_id
_entity_poly.type
_entity_poly.pdbx_seq_one_letter_code
_entity_poly.pdbx_strand_id
1 'polypeptide(L)'
;MTPVFDGHNDFLQRVVAAGADADQLWLHGDGTGHLDLPRMQAGGMVGGFFAIWIPTPAGLGDDHAMDAMENPPFELPLPAQIASDVALPQAFAQAAALLALERTGTLDIVRDAAGLRATIAAGRIAAIMHMEGAEAIRDRDALHLWHAAGLRSLGPVWSRPTQFGEGVPFAFPASPDMGGPLTPEGHALVSDCNALGIMLDLSHLNQAGFDDVARLSDAPLVASHSAVHVLSESSRNLTDRQLRQIADSKGLVGLNFASSFLRPDGRRQPLEDLGMMIRHLDHLLELLGEDGVALGSDFDGALMPRDLPDASALPVLIKAMDDAGYGPDLIRKIACDNWIGLLERTWR
;
A
#
# COMPACT_ATOMS: atom_id res chain seq x y z
N MET A 1 -5.74 22.97 -6.34
CA MET A 1 -5.47 21.56 -6.68
C MET A 1 -5.99 20.72 -5.54
N THR A 2 -6.67 19.61 -5.80
CA THR A 2 -7.14 18.68 -4.77
C THR A 2 -5.94 18.02 -4.11
N PRO A 3 -5.79 18.04 -2.77
CA PRO A 3 -4.70 17.31 -2.12
C PRO A 3 -4.90 15.80 -2.27
N VAL A 4 -3.80 15.06 -2.46
CA VAL A 4 -3.81 13.61 -2.54
C VAL A 4 -2.89 13.04 -1.46
N PHE A 5 -3.41 12.08 -0.68
CA PHE A 5 -2.66 11.28 0.26
C PHE A 5 -2.66 9.83 -0.21
N ASP A 6 -1.49 9.25 -0.41
CA ASP A 6 -1.33 7.95 -1.05
C ASP A 6 -1.24 6.81 -0.01
N GLY A 7 -2.00 5.74 -0.21
CA GLY A 7 -2.02 4.59 0.68
C GLY A 7 -0.79 3.68 0.56
N HIS A 8 -0.05 3.73 -0.54
CA HIS A 8 1.10 2.85 -0.74
C HIS A 8 1.97 3.28 -1.93
N ASN A 9 3.29 3.27 -1.74
CA ASN A 9 4.26 3.34 -2.83
C ASN A 9 5.59 2.65 -2.47
N ASP A 10 6.35 2.21 -3.50
CA ASP A 10 7.61 1.50 -3.40
C ASP A 10 8.84 2.37 -3.71
N PHE A 11 8.71 3.67 -3.58
CA PHE A 11 9.75 4.63 -3.94
C PHE A 11 11.10 4.36 -3.26
N LEU A 12 11.10 3.82 -2.04
CA LEU A 12 12.32 3.59 -1.27
C LEU A 12 13.28 2.59 -1.94
N GLN A 13 12.79 1.67 -2.76
CA GLN A 13 13.64 0.77 -3.56
C GLN A 13 14.52 1.57 -4.51
N ARG A 14 13.93 2.55 -5.19
CA ARG A 14 14.66 3.42 -6.13
C ARG A 14 15.67 4.31 -5.41
N VAL A 15 15.30 4.84 -4.25
CA VAL A 15 16.20 5.67 -3.42
C VAL A 15 17.42 4.87 -2.97
N VAL A 16 17.24 3.63 -2.52
CA VAL A 16 18.36 2.74 -2.15
C VAL A 16 19.23 2.43 -3.36
N ALA A 17 18.63 2.14 -4.52
CA ALA A 17 19.35 1.85 -5.75
C ALA A 17 20.16 3.06 -6.26
N ALA A 18 19.66 4.28 -6.07
CA ALA A 18 20.35 5.52 -6.45
C ALA A 18 21.59 5.81 -5.58
N GLY A 19 21.64 5.28 -4.36
CA GLY A 19 22.83 5.41 -3.51
C GLY A 19 23.25 6.86 -3.26
N ALA A 20 24.39 7.29 -3.80
CA ALA A 20 24.89 8.65 -3.62
C ALA A 20 24.04 9.72 -4.35
N ASP A 21 23.27 9.33 -5.35
CA ASP A 21 22.41 10.22 -6.14
C ASP A 21 20.96 10.28 -5.60
N ALA A 22 20.70 9.72 -4.42
CA ALA A 22 19.37 9.66 -3.82
C ALA A 22 18.69 11.03 -3.65
N ASP A 23 19.44 12.06 -3.19
CA ASP A 23 18.92 13.41 -3.06
C ASP A 23 18.59 14.03 -4.44
N GLN A 24 19.43 13.76 -5.45
CA GLN A 24 19.20 14.21 -6.83
C GLN A 24 17.93 13.54 -7.40
N LEU A 25 17.78 12.23 -7.20
CA LEU A 25 16.60 11.48 -7.61
C LEU A 25 15.33 12.08 -6.95
N TRP A 26 15.36 12.31 -5.64
CA TRP A 26 14.23 12.84 -4.91
C TRP A 26 13.87 14.26 -5.35
N LEU A 27 14.83 15.17 -5.36
CA LEU A 27 14.60 16.60 -5.57
C LEU A 27 14.32 16.98 -7.03
N HIS A 28 14.80 16.18 -7.99
CA HIS A 28 14.76 16.56 -9.42
C HIS A 28 14.26 15.46 -10.35
N GLY A 29 14.16 14.22 -9.86
CA GLY A 29 13.86 13.06 -10.69
C GLY A 29 15.04 12.64 -11.57
N ASP A 30 14.89 11.48 -12.20
CA ASP A 30 15.83 10.90 -13.17
C ASP A 30 15.16 10.59 -14.52
N GLY A 31 13.90 11.00 -14.69
CA GLY A 31 13.09 10.72 -15.87
C GLY A 31 12.50 9.30 -15.90
N THR A 32 12.71 8.48 -14.86
CA THR A 32 12.18 7.11 -14.74
C THR A 32 11.27 6.97 -13.54
N GLY A 33 10.60 5.81 -13.41
CA GLY A 33 9.70 5.50 -12.31
C GLY A 33 8.50 6.44 -12.21
N HIS A 34 7.82 6.38 -11.08
CA HIS A 34 6.52 7.05 -10.91
C HIS A 34 6.54 8.20 -9.92
N LEU A 35 7.53 8.26 -9.01
CA LEU A 35 7.62 9.25 -7.94
C LEU A 35 8.95 9.99 -7.94
N ASP A 36 8.88 11.27 -7.65
CA ASP A 36 9.89 12.20 -7.21
C ASP A 36 9.16 13.45 -6.67
N LEU A 37 9.85 14.34 -5.99
CA LEU A 37 9.24 15.54 -5.41
C LEU A 37 8.53 16.42 -6.45
N PRO A 38 9.11 16.73 -7.63
CA PRO A 38 8.42 17.49 -8.68
C PRO A 38 7.12 16.85 -9.17
N ARG A 39 7.11 15.52 -9.38
CA ARG A 39 5.90 14.79 -9.81
C ARG A 39 4.85 14.78 -8.72
N MET A 40 5.23 14.53 -7.45
CA MET A 40 4.31 14.60 -6.32
C MET A 40 3.68 15.99 -6.21
N GLN A 41 4.46 17.05 -6.32
CA GLN A 41 3.95 18.43 -6.31
C GLN A 41 3.01 18.73 -7.48
N ALA A 42 3.36 18.29 -8.69
CA ALA A 42 2.53 18.45 -9.88
C ALA A 42 1.20 17.69 -9.76
N GLY A 43 1.21 16.52 -9.09
CA GLY A 43 0.03 15.70 -8.83
C GLY A 43 -0.81 16.14 -7.63
N GLY A 44 -0.33 17.11 -6.84
CA GLY A 44 -1.02 17.55 -5.61
C GLY A 44 -0.85 16.57 -4.45
N MET A 45 0.13 15.67 -4.48
CA MET A 45 0.40 14.77 -3.36
C MET A 45 0.93 15.57 -2.17
N VAL A 46 0.31 15.35 -1.01
CA VAL A 46 0.69 15.97 0.28
C VAL A 46 1.33 14.97 1.23
N GLY A 47 1.32 13.69 0.91
CA GLY A 47 1.94 12.63 1.71
C GLY A 47 1.54 11.24 1.22
N GLY A 48 2.01 10.22 1.95
CA GLY A 48 1.68 8.83 1.67
C GLY A 48 2.49 7.84 2.52
N PHE A 49 2.20 6.56 2.30
CA PHE A 49 2.88 5.43 2.93
C PHE A 49 4.06 5.00 2.05
N PHE A 50 5.27 5.19 2.57
CA PHE A 50 6.52 4.82 1.91
C PHE A 50 6.90 3.42 2.37
N ALA A 51 6.79 2.45 1.47
CA ALA A 51 6.95 1.05 1.81
C ALA A 51 8.42 0.65 1.94
N ILE A 52 8.72 -0.02 3.04
CA ILE A 52 9.89 -0.86 3.22
C ILE A 52 9.47 -2.26 2.78
N TRP A 53 9.86 -2.65 1.60
CA TRP A 53 9.58 -3.97 1.00
C TRP A 53 10.88 -4.73 0.76
N ILE A 54 10.88 -6.04 1.02
CA ILE A 54 12.07 -6.87 0.86
C ILE A 54 12.01 -7.61 -0.48
N PRO A 55 12.84 -7.25 -1.47
CA PRO A 55 12.87 -7.97 -2.74
C PRO A 55 13.28 -9.43 -2.52
N THR A 56 12.76 -10.32 -3.37
CA THR A 56 13.16 -11.73 -3.35
C THR A 56 14.66 -11.83 -3.68
N PRO A 57 15.48 -12.43 -2.79
CA PRO A 57 16.91 -12.59 -3.07
C PRO A 57 17.15 -13.39 -4.35
N ALA A 58 18.20 -13.02 -5.09
CA ALA A 58 18.57 -13.72 -6.32
C ALA A 58 18.71 -15.23 -6.09
N GLY A 59 18.05 -16.02 -6.94
CA GLY A 59 18.03 -17.48 -6.86
C GLY A 59 16.99 -18.07 -5.92
N LEU A 60 16.19 -17.27 -5.21
CA LEU A 60 15.03 -17.72 -4.41
C LEU A 60 13.68 -17.46 -5.10
N GLY A 61 13.67 -16.84 -6.27
CA GLY A 61 12.49 -16.60 -7.10
C GLY A 61 12.81 -16.77 -8.58
N ASP A 62 11.78 -16.73 -9.40
CA ASP A 62 11.90 -16.65 -10.87
C ASP A 62 11.78 -15.18 -11.27
N ASP A 63 12.87 -14.60 -11.79
CA ASP A 63 12.91 -13.20 -12.24
C ASP A 63 11.92 -12.93 -13.40
N HIS A 64 11.45 -13.98 -14.09
CA HIS A 64 10.47 -13.91 -15.17
C HIS A 64 9.07 -14.39 -14.78
N ALA A 65 8.83 -14.71 -13.51
CA ALA A 65 7.52 -15.21 -13.06
C ALA A 65 6.38 -14.24 -13.43
N MET A 66 6.63 -12.94 -13.32
CA MET A 66 5.63 -11.91 -13.65
C MET A 66 5.25 -11.86 -15.15
N ASP A 67 6.05 -12.43 -16.06
CA ASP A 67 5.74 -12.48 -17.48
C ASP A 67 4.54 -13.40 -17.74
N ALA A 68 4.29 -14.40 -16.89
CA ALA A 68 3.11 -15.26 -16.98
C ALA A 68 1.80 -14.48 -16.83
N MET A 69 1.81 -13.35 -16.11
CA MET A 69 0.64 -12.48 -15.94
C MET A 69 0.20 -11.77 -17.23
N GLU A 70 1.00 -11.83 -18.30
CA GLU A 70 0.58 -11.31 -19.62
C GLU A 70 -0.46 -12.21 -20.30
N ASN A 71 -0.53 -13.49 -19.90
CA ASN A 71 -1.35 -14.51 -20.56
C ASN A 71 -2.21 -15.31 -19.56
N PRO A 72 -3.30 -14.75 -19.01
CA PRO A 72 -4.21 -15.47 -18.14
C PRO A 72 -4.84 -16.71 -18.83
N PRO A 73 -5.17 -17.79 -18.09
CA PRO A 73 -5.04 -17.89 -16.63
C PRO A 73 -3.60 -18.11 -16.18
N PHE A 74 -3.28 -17.62 -14.97
CA PHE A 74 -1.96 -17.85 -14.36
C PHE A 74 -2.09 -18.06 -12.84
N GLU A 75 -1.12 -18.76 -12.28
CA GLU A 75 -0.90 -18.89 -10.85
C GLU A 75 0.62 -18.91 -10.62
N LEU A 76 1.14 -17.84 -10.01
CA LEU A 76 2.56 -17.76 -9.68
C LEU A 76 2.77 -18.43 -8.32
N PRO A 77 3.79 -19.30 -8.18
CA PRO A 77 4.07 -19.89 -6.88
C PRO A 77 4.48 -18.82 -5.88
N LEU A 78 4.03 -18.97 -4.63
CA LEU A 78 4.54 -18.10 -3.55
C LEU A 78 6.06 -18.27 -3.43
N PRO A 79 6.83 -17.19 -3.38
CA PRO A 79 8.25 -17.24 -3.08
C PRO A 79 8.49 -17.87 -1.69
N ALA A 80 9.67 -18.42 -1.45
CA ALA A 80 10.03 -18.92 -0.14
C ALA A 80 10.07 -17.78 0.89
N GLN A 81 9.73 -18.12 2.14
CA GLN A 81 9.89 -17.20 3.27
C GLN A 81 11.36 -16.73 3.37
N ILE A 82 11.55 -15.43 3.61
CA ILE A 82 12.88 -14.85 3.84
C ILE A 82 13.15 -14.81 5.36
N ALA A 83 14.31 -15.30 5.75
CA ALA A 83 14.73 -15.22 7.13
C ALA A 83 15.02 -13.77 7.56
N SER A 84 14.71 -13.42 8.81
CA SER A 84 14.81 -12.04 9.30
C SER A 84 16.24 -11.47 9.29
N ASP A 85 17.26 -12.29 9.40
CA ASP A 85 18.67 -11.88 9.29
C ASP A 85 19.06 -11.49 7.86
N VAL A 86 18.38 -12.04 6.85
CA VAL A 86 18.53 -11.66 5.44
C VAL A 86 17.70 -10.41 5.11
N ALA A 87 16.50 -10.29 5.68
CA ALA A 87 15.60 -9.16 5.45
C ALA A 87 16.07 -7.86 6.12
N LEU A 88 16.59 -7.96 7.34
CA LEU A 88 16.89 -6.83 8.21
C LEU A 88 17.88 -5.80 7.60
N PRO A 89 19.01 -6.19 6.97
CA PRO A 89 19.89 -5.23 6.31
C PRO A 89 19.21 -4.43 5.20
N GLN A 90 18.32 -5.05 4.44
CA GLN A 90 17.58 -4.41 3.35
C GLN A 90 16.53 -3.45 3.92
N ALA A 91 15.80 -3.86 4.96
CA ALA A 91 14.85 -2.99 5.65
C ALA A 91 15.54 -1.75 6.26
N PHE A 92 16.70 -1.93 6.87
CA PHE A 92 17.50 -0.81 7.41
C PHE A 92 17.99 0.14 6.32
N ALA A 93 18.40 -0.38 5.16
CA ALA A 93 18.81 0.48 4.05
C ALA A 93 17.65 1.39 3.58
N GLN A 94 16.44 0.86 3.46
CA GLN A 94 15.25 1.61 3.05
C GLN A 94 14.79 2.60 4.14
N ALA A 95 14.79 2.20 5.41
CA ALA A 95 14.50 3.11 6.51
C ALA A 95 15.53 4.25 6.58
N ALA A 96 16.82 3.95 6.39
CA ALA A 96 17.88 4.96 6.35
C ALA A 96 17.74 5.89 5.15
N ALA A 97 17.28 5.37 3.99
CA ALA A 97 16.95 6.16 2.81
C ALA A 97 15.82 7.16 3.12
N LEU A 98 14.72 6.72 3.75
CA LEU A 98 13.64 7.62 4.14
C LEU A 98 14.10 8.71 5.13
N LEU A 99 14.92 8.34 6.11
CA LEU A 99 15.56 9.31 7.03
C LEU A 99 16.53 10.27 6.32
N ALA A 100 17.15 9.84 5.21
CA ALA A 100 17.97 10.72 4.38
C ALA A 100 17.11 11.75 3.65
N LEU A 101 15.99 11.33 3.07
CA LEU A 101 15.02 12.22 2.40
C LEU A 101 14.48 13.27 3.40
N GLU A 102 14.20 12.90 4.65
CA GLU A 102 13.76 13.84 5.69
C GLU A 102 14.79 14.98 5.89
N ARG A 103 16.10 14.68 5.83
CA ARG A 103 17.16 15.70 5.97
C ARG A 103 17.20 16.71 4.82
N THR A 104 16.54 16.47 3.69
CA THR A 104 16.42 17.47 2.62
C THR A 104 15.50 18.64 3.01
N GLY A 105 14.68 18.48 4.07
CA GLY A 105 13.74 19.49 4.56
C GLY A 105 12.45 19.63 3.73
N THR A 106 12.23 18.73 2.76
CA THR A 106 11.04 18.74 1.89
C THR A 106 9.99 17.70 2.30
N LEU A 107 10.35 16.79 3.20
CA LEU A 107 9.55 15.68 3.69
C LEU A 107 9.75 15.56 5.21
N ASP A 108 8.69 15.20 5.95
CA ASP A 108 8.78 14.80 7.36
C ASP A 108 8.25 13.37 7.53
N ILE A 109 8.96 12.55 8.29
CA ILE A 109 8.46 11.25 8.76
C ILE A 109 7.49 11.49 9.91
N VAL A 110 6.19 11.31 9.66
CA VAL A 110 5.15 11.60 10.65
C VAL A 110 4.91 10.40 11.56
N ARG A 111 4.70 10.67 12.84
CA ARG A 111 4.57 9.65 13.88
C ARG A 111 3.28 9.75 14.69
N ASP A 112 2.53 10.84 14.46
CA ASP A 112 1.24 11.10 15.10
C ASP A 112 0.40 12.04 14.23
N ALA A 113 -0.87 12.18 14.56
CA ALA A 113 -1.84 12.97 13.80
C ALA A 113 -1.52 14.49 13.82
N ALA A 114 -0.94 14.98 14.89
CA ALA A 114 -0.57 16.40 14.99
C ALA A 114 0.60 16.73 14.04
N GLY A 115 1.63 15.88 14.03
CA GLY A 115 2.76 15.96 13.10
C GLY A 115 2.30 15.85 11.64
N LEU A 116 1.40 14.91 11.34
CA LEU A 116 0.81 14.75 9.99
C LEU A 116 0.18 16.06 9.50
N ARG A 117 -0.72 16.66 10.29
CA ARG A 117 -1.38 17.94 9.93
C ARG A 117 -0.39 19.10 9.84
N ALA A 118 0.58 19.18 10.76
CA ALA A 118 1.57 20.24 10.75
C ALA A 118 2.47 20.18 9.50
N THR A 119 2.88 18.99 9.10
CA THR A 119 3.69 18.78 7.89
C THR A 119 2.93 19.20 6.63
N ILE A 120 1.67 18.75 6.49
CA ILE A 120 0.82 19.12 5.34
C ILE A 120 0.59 20.65 5.32
N ALA A 121 0.30 21.26 6.48
CA ALA A 121 0.10 22.71 6.57
C ALA A 121 1.35 23.51 6.23
N ALA A 122 2.54 22.94 6.48
CA ALA A 122 3.83 23.54 6.10
C ALA A 122 4.19 23.34 4.62
N GLY A 123 3.36 22.66 3.83
CA GLY A 123 3.61 22.37 2.41
C GLY A 123 4.73 21.35 2.17
N ARG A 124 5.05 20.53 3.17
CA ARG A 124 6.00 19.42 3.04
C ARG A 124 5.26 18.09 2.85
N ILE A 125 5.98 17.10 2.33
CA ILE A 125 5.44 15.75 2.13
C ILE A 125 5.39 15.02 3.48
N ALA A 126 4.19 14.57 3.87
CA ALA A 126 4.00 13.79 5.09
C ALA A 126 4.24 12.29 4.78
N ALA A 127 5.40 11.77 5.14
CA ALA A 127 5.76 10.38 4.90
C ALA A 127 5.41 9.50 6.11
N ILE A 128 4.67 8.43 5.87
CA ILE A 128 4.45 7.36 6.85
C ILE A 128 5.44 6.24 6.55
N MET A 129 6.26 5.88 7.52
CA MET A 129 7.09 4.67 7.42
C MET A 129 6.17 3.46 7.52
N HIS A 130 6.05 2.73 6.42
CA HIS A 130 5.26 1.52 6.28
C HIS A 130 6.18 0.32 6.01
N MET A 131 5.88 -0.84 6.55
CA MET A 131 6.59 -2.08 6.24
C MET A 131 5.63 -3.05 5.53
N GLU A 132 5.93 -3.37 4.28
CA GLU A 132 5.17 -4.30 3.47
C GLU A 132 5.79 -5.69 3.53
N GLY A 133 5.14 -6.59 4.30
CA GLY A 133 5.73 -7.85 4.73
C GLY A 133 6.64 -7.68 5.94
N ALA A 134 6.33 -8.42 7.00
CA ALA A 134 6.99 -8.29 8.31
C ALA A 134 8.25 -9.14 8.45
N GLU A 135 8.96 -9.45 7.35
CA GLU A 135 10.16 -10.29 7.36
C GLU A 135 11.26 -9.75 8.28
N ALA A 136 11.39 -8.42 8.38
CA ALA A 136 12.39 -7.79 9.22
C ALA A 136 12.00 -7.69 10.70
N ILE A 137 10.79 -8.11 11.07
CA ILE A 137 10.33 -8.19 12.47
C ILE A 137 10.66 -9.57 13.01
N ARG A 138 11.80 -9.70 13.66
CA ARG A 138 12.26 -10.98 14.21
C ARG A 138 11.45 -11.45 15.44
N ASP A 139 11.10 -10.48 16.29
CA ASP A 139 10.45 -10.70 17.58
C ASP A 139 9.75 -9.42 18.06
N ARG A 140 9.10 -9.49 19.23
CA ARG A 140 8.39 -8.37 19.83
C ARG A 140 9.30 -7.15 20.09
N ASP A 141 10.51 -7.36 20.56
CA ASP A 141 11.45 -6.28 20.85
C ASP A 141 11.87 -5.56 19.57
N ALA A 142 12.03 -6.29 18.46
CA ALA A 142 12.28 -5.71 17.16
C ALA A 142 11.10 -4.83 16.69
N LEU A 143 9.83 -5.24 16.91
CA LEU A 143 8.67 -4.40 16.60
C LEU A 143 8.67 -3.09 17.40
N HIS A 144 8.97 -3.15 18.71
CA HIS A 144 9.08 -1.96 19.53
C HIS A 144 10.22 -1.04 19.07
N LEU A 145 11.35 -1.59 18.63
CA LEU A 145 12.46 -0.82 18.07
C LEU A 145 12.05 -0.11 16.76
N TRP A 146 11.38 -0.81 15.85
CA TRP A 146 10.86 -0.23 14.63
C TRP A 146 9.82 0.87 14.88
N HIS A 147 8.92 0.66 15.85
CA HIS A 147 7.97 1.69 16.27
C HIS A 147 8.69 2.93 16.81
N ALA A 148 9.72 2.77 17.66
CA ALA A 148 10.55 3.86 18.16
C ALA A 148 11.30 4.58 17.03
N ALA A 149 11.74 3.87 15.98
CA ALA A 149 12.36 4.45 14.79
C ALA A 149 11.36 5.25 13.93
N GLY A 150 10.06 5.01 14.06
CA GLY A 150 9.03 5.77 13.35
C GLY A 150 8.04 4.92 12.54
N LEU A 151 8.13 3.59 12.59
CA LEU A 151 7.15 2.70 11.94
C LEU A 151 5.74 2.97 12.47
N ARG A 152 4.78 3.18 11.58
CA ARG A 152 3.38 3.46 11.95
C ARG A 152 2.36 2.63 11.18
N SER A 153 2.82 1.85 10.21
CA SER A 153 2.00 0.92 9.45
C SER A 153 2.81 -0.35 9.11
N LEU A 154 2.14 -1.50 9.13
CA LEU A 154 2.75 -2.81 8.93
C LEU A 154 1.78 -3.78 8.27
N GLY A 155 2.16 -4.37 7.13
CA GLY A 155 1.53 -5.58 6.58
C GLY A 155 2.20 -6.83 7.15
N PRO A 156 1.45 -7.80 7.71
CA PRO A 156 2.04 -9.04 8.22
C PRO A 156 2.81 -9.84 7.17
N VAL A 157 2.38 -9.72 5.92
CA VAL A 157 2.90 -10.44 4.75
C VAL A 157 2.92 -9.52 3.53
N TRP A 158 3.75 -9.86 2.56
CA TRP A 158 3.56 -9.54 1.15
C TRP A 158 2.97 -10.77 0.44
N SER A 159 2.98 -10.85 -0.89
CA SER A 159 2.70 -12.10 -1.64
C SER A 159 3.82 -13.13 -1.45
N ARG A 160 4.12 -13.40 -0.19
CA ARG A 160 5.14 -14.30 0.35
C ARG A 160 4.78 -14.64 1.80
N PRO A 161 4.98 -15.89 2.24
CA PRO A 161 4.81 -16.21 3.66
C PRO A 161 5.87 -15.53 4.53
N THR A 162 5.46 -15.16 5.74
CA THR A 162 6.35 -14.75 6.83
C THR A 162 6.15 -15.67 8.03
N GLN A 163 6.86 -15.43 9.12
CA GLN A 163 6.57 -16.16 10.36
C GLN A 163 5.18 -15.87 10.96
N PHE A 164 4.47 -14.85 10.45
CA PHE A 164 3.18 -14.39 10.99
C PHE A 164 1.97 -14.94 10.23
N GLY A 165 2.14 -15.33 8.97
CA GLY A 165 1.05 -15.81 8.12
C GLY A 165 1.46 -16.00 6.68
N GLU A 166 0.46 -16.17 5.82
CA GLU A 166 0.64 -16.40 4.39
C GLU A 166 -0.03 -15.30 3.57
N GLY A 167 0.72 -14.75 2.62
CA GLY A 167 0.17 -13.88 1.59
C GLY A 167 -0.50 -14.69 0.46
N VAL A 168 -1.30 -14.00 -0.36
CA VAL A 168 -1.84 -14.60 -1.57
C VAL A 168 -0.79 -14.64 -2.68
N PRO A 169 -0.69 -15.73 -3.47
CA PRO A 169 0.06 -15.72 -4.72
C PRO A 169 -0.60 -14.77 -5.72
N PHE A 170 0.13 -14.31 -6.73
CA PHE A 170 -0.48 -13.67 -7.89
C PHE A 170 -1.13 -14.75 -8.75
N ALA A 171 -2.45 -14.81 -8.74
CA ALA A 171 -3.24 -15.79 -9.51
C ALA A 171 -4.49 -15.15 -10.12
N PHE A 172 -4.84 -15.58 -11.33
CA PHE A 172 -6.02 -15.11 -12.05
C PHE A 172 -6.54 -16.18 -13.05
N PRO A 173 -7.87 -16.49 -13.10
CA PRO A 173 -8.85 -16.11 -12.07
C PRO A 173 -8.65 -16.93 -10.80
N ALA A 174 -8.71 -16.29 -9.64
CA ALA A 174 -8.54 -16.94 -8.35
C ALA A 174 -9.14 -16.11 -7.21
N SER A 175 -9.44 -16.76 -6.09
CA SER A 175 -9.93 -16.12 -4.87
C SER A 175 -8.79 -15.94 -3.85
N PRO A 176 -8.85 -14.97 -2.92
CA PRO A 176 -7.94 -14.91 -1.77
C PRO A 176 -8.17 -16.04 -0.75
N ASP A 177 -9.21 -16.88 -0.92
CA ASP A 177 -9.51 -18.02 -0.04
C ASP A 177 -8.57 -19.20 -0.32
N MET A 178 -7.32 -19.03 0.11
CA MET A 178 -6.24 -20.01 -0.03
C MET A 178 -5.26 -19.88 1.14
N GLY A 179 -4.45 -20.93 1.37
CA GLY A 179 -3.49 -20.96 2.48
C GLY A 179 -4.15 -21.13 3.85
N GLY A 180 -3.38 -20.85 4.91
CA GLY A 180 -3.77 -21.06 6.30
C GLY A 180 -4.07 -19.77 7.06
N PRO A 181 -4.54 -19.89 8.33
CA PRO A 181 -4.73 -18.75 9.22
C PRO A 181 -3.40 -18.12 9.64
N LEU A 182 -3.45 -17.03 10.41
CA LEU A 182 -2.26 -16.50 11.06
C LEU A 182 -1.62 -17.56 11.98
N THR A 183 -0.31 -17.48 12.11
CA THR A 183 0.43 -18.29 13.11
C THR A 183 0.15 -17.76 14.54
N PRO A 184 0.54 -18.49 15.60
CA PRO A 184 0.51 -17.95 16.97
C PRO A 184 1.31 -16.65 17.09
N GLU A 185 2.44 -16.52 16.40
CA GLU A 185 3.25 -15.30 16.32
C GLU A 185 2.50 -14.18 15.60
N GLY A 186 1.70 -14.51 14.57
CA GLY A 186 0.82 -13.57 13.87
C GLY A 186 -0.28 -13.03 14.78
N HIS A 187 -0.89 -13.88 15.61
CA HIS A 187 -1.86 -13.43 16.62
C HIS A 187 -1.22 -12.46 17.63
N ALA A 188 0.00 -12.75 18.08
CA ALA A 188 0.74 -11.86 18.97
C ALA A 188 1.08 -10.52 18.29
N LEU A 189 1.48 -10.55 17.01
CA LEU A 189 1.75 -9.35 16.21
C LEU A 189 0.53 -8.43 16.14
N VAL A 190 -0.67 -8.96 15.88
CA VAL A 190 -1.91 -8.18 15.87
C VAL A 190 -2.13 -7.46 17.20
N SER A 191 -1.99 -8.18 18.32
CA SER A 191 -2.13 -7.60 19.67
C SER A 191 -1.11 -6.50 19.94
N ASP A 192 0.15 -6.71 19.57
CA ASP A 192 1.22 -5.74 19.78
C ASP A 192 1.07 -4.50 18.89
N CYS A 193 0.66 -4.66 17.63
CA CYS A 193 0.32 -3.54 16.76
C CYS A 193 -0.83 -2.69 17.30
N ASN A 194 -1.90 -3.32 17.79
CA ASN A 194 -3.00 -2.60 18.43
C ASN A 194 -2.52 -1.83 19.67
N ALA A 195 -1.70 -2.44 20.52
CA ALA A 195 -1.17 -1.78 21.72
C ALA A 195 -0.25 -0.59 21.41
N LEU A 196 0.51 -0.65 20.31
CA LEU A 196 1.41 0.39 19.84
C LEU A 196 0.74 1.46 18.98
N GLY A 197 -0.51 1.23 18.52
CA GLY A 197 -1.19 2.08 17.56
C GLY A 197 -0.57 1.99 16.15
N ILE A 198 0.07 0.87 15.80
CA ILE A 198 0.54 0.61 14.45
C ILE A 198 -0.64 0.16 13.60
N MET A 199 -0.91 0.82 12.47
CA MET A 199 -1.93 0.42 11.51
C MET A 199 -1.54 -0.92 10.87
N LEU A 200 -2.42 -1.93 10.99
CA LEU A 200 -2.25 -3.18 10.26
C LEU A 200 -2.80 -3.04 8.84
N ASP A 201 -1.96 -3.36 7.86
CA ASP A 201 -2.33 -3.41 6.46
C ASP A 201 -2.65 -4.85 6.05
N LEU A 202 -3.86 -5.08 5.56
CA LEU A 202 -4.37 -6.38 5.14
C LEU A 202 -4.20 -6.63 3.64
N SER A 203 -3.58 -5.70 2.91
CA SER A 203 -3.16 -5.93 1.53
C SER A 203 -2.25 -7.16 1.48
N HIS A 204 -2.36 -7.96 0.43
CA HIS A 204 -1.68 -9.25 0.26
C HIS A 204 -2.09 -10.39 1.19
N LEU A 205 -2.80 -10.14 2.30
CA LEU A 205 -3.15 -11.19 3.25
C LEU A 205 -4.23 -12.11 2.67
N ASN A 206 -4.09 -13.42 2.85
CA ASN A 206 -5.08 -14.41 2.45
C ASN A 206 -6.37 -14.31 3.30
N GLN A 207 -7.45 -14.95 2.85
CA GLN A 207 -8.76 -14.86 3.51
C GLN A 207 -8.73 -15.36 4.96
N ALA A 208 -8.04 -16.46 5.24
CA ALA A 208 -7.99 -17.04 6.59
C ALA A 208 -7.23 -16.12 7.56
N GLY A 209 -6.11 -15.54 7.13
CA GLY A 209 -5.36 -14.54 7.91
C GLY A 209 -6.15 -13.26 8.10
N PHE A 210 -6.86 -12.80 7.07
CA PHE A 210 -7.77 -11.65 7.16
C PHE A 210 -8.86 -11.86 8.21
N ASP A 211 -9.51 -13.02 8.22
CA ASP A 211 -10.54 -13.35 9.20
C ASP A 211 -9.99 -13.38 10.64
N ASP A 212 -8.75 -13.82 10.81
CA ASP A 212 -8.08 -13.78 12.12
C ASP A 212 -7.83 -12.35 12.57
N VAL A 213 -7.31 -11.48 11.70
CA VAL A 213 -7.13 -10.06 12.06
C VAL A 213 -8.48 -9.41 12.36
N ALA A 214 -9.52 -9.66 11.55
CA ALA A 214 -10.86 -9.12 11.77
C ALA A 214 -11.46 -9.52 13.11
N ARG A 215 -11.12 -10.71 13.62
CA ARG A 215 -11.56 -11.23 14.92
C ARG A 215 -10.74 -10.69 16.09
N LEU A 216 -9.45 -10.43 15.88
CA LEU A 216 -8.48 -10.12 16.95
C LEU A 216 -8.22 -8.63 17.13
N SER A 217 -8.34 -7.84 16.05
CA SER A 217 -8.04 -6.41 16.09
C SER A 217 -9.15 -5.61 16.75
N ASP A 218 -8.77 -4.64 17.57
CA ASP A 218 -9.65 -3.60 18.13
C ASP A 218 -9.53 -2.27 17.34
N ALA A 219 -8.67 -2.23 16.31
CA ALA A 219 -8.49 -1.11 15.41
C ALA A 219 -9.27 -1.32 14.10
N PRO A 220 -9.54 -0.24 13.33
CA PRO A 220 -10.14 -0.35 12.01
C PRO A 220 -9.33 -1.26 11.08
N LEU A 221 -10.02 -2.10 10.29
CA LEU A 221 -9.39 -2.95 9.28
C LEU A 221 -9.03 -2.11 8.05
N VAL A 222 -7.82 -2.25 7.55
CA VAL A 222 -7.31 -1.44 6.44
C VAL A 222 -6.67 -2.32 5.38
N ALA A 223 -6.99 -2.05 4.11
CA ALA A 223 -6.19 -2.50 2.99
C ALA A 223 -5.63 -1.26 2.28
N SER A 224 -4.32 -1.04 2.41
CA SER A 224 -3.69 0.20 1.93
C SER A 224 -3.75 0.35 0.42
N HIS A 225 -3.70 -0.78 -0.32
CA HIS A 225 -3.70 -0.83 -1.78
C HIS A 225 -4.30 -2.14 -2.29
N SER A 226 -5.62 -2.19 -2.46
CA SER A 226 -6.35 -3.34 -3.00
C SER A 226 -7.46 -2.90 -3.95
N ALA A 227 -7.97 -3.82 -4.78
CA ALA A 227 -9.07 -3.58 -5.70
C ALA A 227 -10.24 -4.54 -5.42
N VAL A 228 -11.24 -4.56 -6.28
CA VAL A 228 -12.50 -5.27 -6.07
C VAL A 228 -12.51 -6.60 -6.84
N HIS A 229 -12.66 -7.71 -6.12
CA HIS A 229 -12.58 -9.06 -6.70
C HIS A 229 -13.70 -9.34 -7.71
N VAL A 230 -14.94 -8.92 -7.48
CA VAL A 230 -16.05 -9.17 -8.41
C VAL A 230 -15.87 -8.48 -9.77
N LEU A 231 -15.03 -7.45 -9.86
CA LEU A 231 -14.71 -6.75 -11.11
C LEU A 231 -13.45 -7.29 -11.79
N SER A 232 -12.53 -7.87 -11.01
CA SER A 232 -11.33 -8.52 -11.51
C SER A 232 -10.98 -9.68 -10.55
N GLU A 233 -11.16 -10.90 -11.00
CA GLU A 233 -11.03 -12.13 -10.19
C GLU A 233 -9.55 -12.46 -9.88
N SER A 234 -8.79 -11.47 -9.43
CA SER A 234 -7.43 -11.65 -8.94
C SER A 234 -7.46 -12.07 -7.45
N SER A 235 -6.62 -13.04 -7.08
CA SER A 235 -6.40 -13.42 -5.68
C SER A 235 -5.99 -12.21 -4.80
N ARG A 236 -5.42 -11.17 -5.41
CA ARG A 236 -4.95 -9.95 -4.76
C ARG A 236 -6.07 -8.97 -4.39
N ASN A 237 -7.28 -9.18 -4.95
CA ASN A 237 -8.42 -8.29 -4.79
C ASN A 237 -9.33 -8.73 -3.64
N LEU A 238 -9.99 -7.77 -3.01
CA LEU A 238 -10.88 -7.99 -1.89
C LEU A 238 -12.26 -8.48 -2.36
N THR A 239 -12.73 -9.56 -1.74
CA THR A 239 -14.10 -10.05 -1.91
C THR A 239 -15.10 -9.13 -1.21
N ASP A 240 -16.37 -9.14 -1.65
CA ASP A 240 -17.45 -8.41 -0.96
C ASP A 240 -17.59 -8.77 0.52
N ARG A 241 -17.22 -10.00 0.90
CA ARG A 241 -17.20 -10.43 2.30
C ARG A 241 -16.14 -9.64 3.09
N GLN A 242 -14.93 -9.53 2.57
CA GLN A 242 -13.85 -8.76 3.20
C GLN A 242 -14.19 -7.26 3.24
N LEU A 243 -14.75 -6.72 2.14
CA LEU A 243 -15.19 -5.32 2.10
C LEU A 243 -16.23 -5.01 3.18
N ARG A 244 -17.22 -5.90 3.42
CA ARG A 244 -18.19 -5.73 4.51
C ARG A 244 -17.54 -5.80 5.89
N GLN A 245 -16.56 -6.68 6.11
CA GLN A 245 -15.80 -6.73 7.37
C GLN A 245 -15.03 -5.43 7.61
N ILE A 246 -14.43 -4.85 6.55
CA ILE A 246 -13.78 -3.53 6.61
C ILE A 246 -14.81 -2.45 6.97
N ALA A 247 -15.97 -2.44 6.31
CA ALA A 247 -17.05 -1.48 6.59
C ALA A 247 -17.52 -1.55 8.04
N ASP A 248 -17.78 -2.77 8.55
CA ASP A 248 -18.24 -3.00 9.92
C ASP A 248 -17.24 -2.49 10.97
N SER A 249 -15.94 -2.55 10.66
CA SER A 249 -14.88 -2.00 11.52
C SER A 249 -14.67 -0.49 11.37
N LYS A 250 -15.41 0.19 10.48
CA LYS A 250 -15.17 1.58 10.05
C LYS A 250 -13.75 1.75 9.47
N GLY A 251 -13.31 0.73 8.76
CA GLY A 251 -12.01 0.67 8.14
C GLY A 251 -11.92 1.41 6.80
N LEU A 252 -10.90 1.09 6.01
CA LEU A 252 -10.63 1.82 4.77
C LEU A 252 -9.94 0.93 3.75
N VAL A 253 -10.27 1.15 2.48
CA VAL A 253 -9.55 0.57 1.34
C VAL A 253 -8.97 1.68 0.47
N GLY A 254 -7.66 1.66 0.27
CA GLY A 254 -6.99 2.41 -0.79
C GLY A 254 -7.10 1.66 -2.11
N LEU A 255 -7.72 2.26 -3.14
CA LEU A 255 -7.79 1.65 -4.46
C LEU A 255 -6.40 1.53 -5.07
N ASN A 256 -5.98 0.30 -5.39
CA ASN A 256 -4.72 0.00 -6.07
C ASN A 256 -4.80 0.44 -7.55
N PHE A 257 -3.72 1.00 -8.10
CA PHE A 257 -3.65 1.44 -9.50
C PHE A 257 -3.02 0.39 -10.43
N ALA A 258 -2.52 -0.73 -9.88
CA ALA A 258 -1.95 -1.81 -10.68
C ALA A 258 -2.94 -2.30 -11.74
N SER A 259 -2.61 -2.09 -13.00
CA SER A 259 -3.48 -2.40 -14.14
C SER A 259 -3.96 -3.85 -14.14
N SER A 260 -3.12 -4.82 -13.75
CA SER A 260 -3.47 -6.24 -13.70
C SER A 260 -4.54 -6.57 -12.65
N PHE A 261 -4.69 -5.75 -11.59
CA PHE A 261 -5.70 -5.96 -10.56
C PHE A 261 -6.99 -5.20 -10.85
N LEU A 262 -6.93 -4.21 -11.75
CA LEU A 262 -8.10 -3.44 -12.19
C LEU A 262 -8.79 -4.07 -13.41
N ARG A 263 -8.02 -4.71 -14.29
CA ARG A 263 -8.51 -5.27 -15.55
C ARG A 263 -9.37 -6.51 -15.33
N PRO A 264 -10.54 -6.61 -15.96
CA PRO A 264 -11.40 -7.80 -15.83
C PRO A 264 -10.81 -9.07 -16.48
N ASP A 265 -9.76 -8.93 -17.31
CA ASP A 265 -9.02 -10.05 -17.89
C ASP A 265 -7.75 -10.40 -17.11
N GLY A 266 -7.41 -9.68 -16.05
CA GLY A 266 -6.25 -9.91 -15.17
C GLY A 266 -4.88 -9.72 -15.83
N ARG A 267 -4.80 -9.27 -17.09
CA ARG A 267 -3.54 -9.17 -17.84
C ARG A 267 -2.63 -8.09 -17.28
N ARG A 268 -1.33 -8.37 -17.21
CA ARG A 268 -0.28 -7.39 -16.91
C ARG A 268 0.01 -6.53 -18.16
N GLN A 269 -0.96 -5.70 -18.50
CA GLN A 269 -0.90 -4.71 -19.57
C GLN A 269 -1.52 -3.40 -19.06
N PRO A 270 -1.06 -2.23 -19.52
CA PRO A 270 -1.65 -0.97 -19.07
C PRO A 270 -3.17 -0.96 -19.27
N LEU A 271 -3.89 -0.48 -18.29
CA LEU A 271 -5.32 -0.17 -18.41
C LEU A 271 -5.46 1.01 -19.39
N GLU A 272 -6.33 0.86 -20.40
CA GLU A 272 -6.42 1.82 -21.50
C GLU A 272 -7.17 3.10 -21.15
N ASP A 273 -8.11 3.03 -20.19
CA ASP A 273 -8.88 4.18 -19.71
C ASP A 273 -9.19 4.06 -18.22
N LEU A 274 -9.46 5.16 -17.56
CA LEU A 274 -9.72 5.20 -16.11
C LEU A 274 -11.15 4.78 -15.73
N GLY A 275 -12.03 4.45 -16.70
CA GLY A 275 -13.40 4.05 -16.44
C GLY A 275 -13.49 2.79 -15.56
N MET A 276 -12.53 1.87 -15.66
CA MET A 276 -12.47 0.71 -14.75
C MET A 276 -12.10 1.13 -13.32
N MET A 277 -11.22 2.10 -13.13
CA MET A 277 -10.92 2.63 -11.80
C MET A 277 -12.18 3.24 -11.16
N ILE A 278 -12.96 3.99 -11.94
CA ILE A 278 -14.24 4.53 -11.48
C ILE A 278 -15.21 3.42 -11.07
N ARG A 279 -15.32 2.33 -11.85
CA ARG A 279 -16.16 1.18 -11.47
C ARG A 279 -15.71 0.53 -10.16
N HIS A 280 -14.40 0.40 -9.94
CA HIS A 280 -13.86 -0.09 -8.67
C HIS A 280 -14.20 0.87 -7.53
N LEU A 281 -14.07 2.18 -7.73
CA LEU A 281 -14.44 3.18 -6.72
C LEU A 281 -15.95 3.14 -6.42
N ASP A 282 -16.81 3.04 -7.43
CA ASP A 282 -18.28 2.93 -7.26
C ASP A 282 -18.64 1.71 -6.38
N HIS A 283 -18.04 0.54 -6.66
CA HIS A 283 -18.30 -0.67 -5.87
C HIS A 283 -17.77 -0.56 -4.44
N LEU A 284 -16.59 0.04 -4.25
CA LEU A 284 -16.04 0.30 -2.92
C LEU A 284 -16.96 1.27 -2.15
N LEU A 285 -17.42 2.35 -2.79
CA LEU A 285 -18.35 3.31 -2.19
C LEU A 285 -19.69 2.67 -1.80
N GLU A 286 -20.21 1.75 -2.64
CA GLU A 286 -21.45 1.02 -2.35
C GLU A 286 -21.34 0.19 -1.05
N LEU A 287 -20.20 -0.47 -0.82
CA LEU A 287 -20.03 -1.37 0.31
C LEU A 287 -19.43 -0.71 1.55
N LEU A 288 -18.54 0.27 1.40
CA LEU A 288 -17.80 0.90 2.49
C LEU A 288 -18.37 2.27 2.89
N GLY A 289 -19.18 2.88 2.03
CA GLY A 289 -19.60 4.27 2.19
C GLY A 289 -18.46 5.27 1.88
N GLU A 290 -18.79 6.56 1.92
CA GLU A 290 -17.89 7.65 1.52
C GLU A 290 -16.63 7.79 2.38
N ASP A 291 -16.68 7.36 3.64
CA ASP A 291 -15.57 7.49 4.59
C ASP A 291 -14.62 6.27 4.60
N GLY A 292 -14.98 5.20 3.85
CA GLY A 292 -14.22 3.94 3.80
C GLY A 292 -13.37 3.76 2.53
N VAL A 293 -13.32 4.74 1.62
CA VAL A 293 -12.63 4.62 0.33
C VAL A 293 -11.54 5.67 0.21
N ALA A 294 -10.37 5.26 -0.27
CA ALA A 294 -9.23 6.14 -0.53
C ALA A 294 -8.42 5.68 -1.76
N LEU A 295 -7.27 6.28 -2.00
CA LEU A 295 -6.32 5.91 -3.04
C LEU A 295 -5.09 5.24 -2.42
N GLY A 296 -4.57 4.19 -3.08
CA GLY A 296 -3.36 3.48 -2.70
C GLY A 296 -2.61 3.07 -3.96
N SER A 297 -1.74 3.95 -4.45
CA SER A 297 -1.30 3.94 -5.85
C SER A 297 -0.52 2.71 -6.29
N ASP A 298 0.29 2.16 -5.41
CA ASP A 298 1.29 1.15 -5.78
C ASP A 298 2.34 1.72 -6.78
N PHE A 299 2.57 3.05 -6.71
CA PHE A 299 3.60 3.70 -7.53
C PHE A 299 4.98 3.13 -7.22
N ASP A 300 5.77 2.95 -8.26
CA ASP A 300 7.06 2.28 -8.30
C ASP A 300 7.02 0.75 -8.00
N GLY A 301 5.86 0.17 -7.64
CA GLY A 301 5.66 -1.26 -7.40
C GLY A 301 4.92 -2.00 -8.53
N ALA A 302 4.13 -1.30 -9.34
CA ALA A 302 3.24 -1.93 -10.30
C ALA A 302 3.21 -1.26 -11.68
N LEU A 303 2.55 -1.93 -12.64
CA LEU A 303 2.30 -1.37 -13.97
C LEU A 303 1.07 -0.48 -13.94
N MET A 304 1.27 0.81 -14.19
CA MET A 304 0.25 1.84 -14.13
C MET A 304 -0.69 1.87 -15.33
N PRO A 305 -1.92 2.45 -15.18
CA PRO A 305 -2.79 2.79 -16.30
C PRO A 305 -2.12 3.77 -17.26
N ARG A 306 -2.50 3.69 -18.56
CA ARG A 306 -1.90 4.55 -19.60
C ARG A 306 -2.03 6.05 -19.31
N ASP A 307 -3.21 6.47 -18.85
CA ASP A 307 -3.52 7.87 -18.58
C ASP A 307 -3.09 8.33 -17.17
N LEU A 308 -2.51 7.42 -16.37
CA LEU A 308 -2.00 7.67 -15.02
C LEU A 308 -0.60 7.05 -14.85
N PRO A 309 0.37 7.44 -15.71
CA PRO A 309 1.69 6.79 -15.75
C PRO A 309 2.57 7.10 -14.53
N ASP A 310 2.32 8.19 -13.82
CA ASP A 310 3.07 8.62 -12.65
C ASP A 310 2.25 9.60 -11.79
N ALA A 311 2.82 10.04 -10.68
CA ALA A 311 2.13 10.91 -9.72
C ALA A 311 1.70 12.27 -10.32
N SER A 312 2.39 12.79 -11.33
CA SER A 312 2.04 14.07 -11.96
C SER A 312 0.70 14.02 -12.70
N ALA A 313 0.25 12.80 -13.06
CA ALA A 313 -1.02 12.57 -13.76
C ALA A 313 -2.23 12.39 -12.80
N LEU A 314 -2.06 12.44 -11.47
CA LEU A 314 -3.17 12.36 -10.52
C LEU A 314 -4.33 13.33 -10.80
N PRO A 315 -4.10 14.56 -11.29
CA PRO A 315 -5.21 15.44 -11.71
C PRO A 315 -6.12 14.84 -12.78
N VAL A 316 -5.63 13.89 -13.60
CA VAL A 316 -6.45 13.19 -14.60
C VAL A 316 -7.44 12.25 -13.92
N LEU A 317 -7.01 11.54 -12.86
CA LEU A 317 -7.91 10.71 -12.04
C LEU A 317 -8.93 11.56 -11.29
N ILE A 318 -8.50 12.69 -10.71
CA ILE A 318 -9.42 13.64 -10.04
C ILE A 318 -10.49 14.12 -11.03
N LYS A 319 -10.08 14.44 -12.27
CA LYS A 319 -11.03 14.83 -13.32
C LYS A 319 -11.98 13.68 -13.70
N ALA A 320 -11.48 12.46 -13.80
CA ALA A 320 -12.32 11.31 -14.11
C ALA A 320 -13.39 11.05 -13.03
N MET A 321 -13.06 11.25 -11.74
CA MET A 321 -14.04 11.20 -10.64
C MET A 321 -15.08 12.35 -10.76
N ASP A 322 -14.67 13.55 -11.10
CA ASP A 322 -15.58 14.68 -11.31
C ASP A 322 -16.52 14.44 -12.51
N ASP A 323 -15.99 13.96 -13.63
CA ASP A 323 -16.76 13.59 -14.82
C ASP A 323 -17.75 12.43 -14.52
N ALA A 324 -17.44 11.54 -13.58
CA ALA A 324 -18.33 10.50 -13.08
C ALA A 324 -19.41 11.02 -12.10
N GLY A 325 -19.38 12.30 -11.74
CA GLY A 325 -20.38 12.93 -10.88
C GLY A 325 -20.08 12.86 -9.39
N TYR A 326 -18.85 12.58 -8.99
CA TYR A 326 -18.44 12.51 -7.58
C TYR A 326 -18.41 13.93 -7.01
N GLY A 327 -18.84 14.80 -6.83
CA GLY A 327 -18.73 16.15 -6.30
C GLY A 327 -17.44 16.41 -5.49
N PRO A 328 -17.06 17.66 -5.35
CA PRO A 328 -15.75 18.04 -4.82
C PRO A 328 -15.48 17.54 -3.39
N ASP A 329 -16.52 17.42 -2.57
CA ASP A 329 -16.37 16.92 -1.19
C ASP A 329 -16.05 15.43 -1.14
N LEU A 330 -16.73 14.60 -1.95
CA LEU A 330 -16.44 13.17 -2.05
C LEU A 330 -15.06 12.94 -2.66
N ILE A 331 -14.69 13.68 -3.72
CA ILE A 331 -13.36 13.60 -4.31
C ILE A 331 -12.28 13.90 -3.27
N ARG A 332 -12.46 14.95 -2.45
CA ARG A 332 -11.51 15.32 -1.41
C ARG A 332 -11.41 14.25 -0.32
N LYS A 333 -12.52 13.63 0.07
CA LYS A 333 -12.54 12.49 1.00
C LYS A 333 -11.70 11.35 0.46
N ILE A 334 -11.99 10.88 -0.76
CA ILE A 334 -11.28 9.75 -1.39
C ILE A 334 -9.81 10.08 -1.61
N ALA A 335 -9.51 11.28 -2.08
CA ALA A 335 -8.15 11.65 -2.41
C ALA A 335 -7.26 11.85 -1.18
N CYS A 336 -7.81 12.30 -0.03
CA CYS A 336 -6.97 12.70 1.10
C CYS A 336 -7.60 12.50 2.47
N ASP A 337 -8.80 13.07 2.73
CA ASP A 337 -9.32 13.26 4.08
C ASP A 337 -9.57 11.94 4.80
N ASN A 338 -9.97 10.88 4.07
CA ASN A 338 -10.27 9.58 4.65
C ASN A 338 -9.02 8.91 5.25
N TRP A 339 -7.86 9.03 4.57
CA TRP A 339 -6.59 8.58 5.16
C TRP A 339 -6.25 9.31 6.44
N ILE A 340 -6.34 10.64 6.43
CA ILE A 340 -6.03 11.46 7.62
C ILE A 340 -6.98 11.08 8.76
N GLY A 341 -8.28 11.00 8.50
CA GLY A 341 -9.28 10.63 9.50
C GLY A 341 -9.10 9.21 10.05
N LEU A 342 -8.69 8.24 9.22
CA LEU A 342 -8.36 6.89 9.67
C LEU A 342 -7.16 6.89 10.61
N LEU A 343 -6.07 7.56 10.22
CA LEU A 343 -4.84 7.60 11.01
C LEU A 343 -5.06 8.27 12.38
N GLU A 344 -5.89 9.32 12.43
CA GLU A 344 -6.29 9.96 13.70
C GLU A 344 -7.03 9.00 14.65
N ARG A 345 -7.80 8.04 14.10
CA ARG A 345 -8.51 7.04 14.91
C ARG A 345 -7.63 5.85 15.29
N THR A 346 -6.55 5.61 14.54
CA THR A 346 -5.66 4.45 14.73
C THR A 346 -4.47 4.78 15.63
N TRP A 347 -3.84 5.93 15.41
CA TRP A 347 -2.69 6.37 16.18
C TRP A 347 -3.10 6.92 17.55
N ARG A 348 -2.56 6.35 18.59
CA ARG A 348 -2.83 6.71 19.99
C ARG A 348 -1.72 7.57 20.58
#